data_1004dd48a18379cb4844586ffd712ba3
#
_entry.id   1004dd48a18379cb4844586ffd712ba3
#
_cell.length_a   1.000
_cell.length_b   1.000
_cell.length_c   1.000
_cell.angle_alpha   90.00
_cell.angle_beta   90.00
_cell.angle_gamma   90.00
#
_symmetry.space_group_name_H-M   'P 1'
#
loop_
_entity.id
_entity.type
_entity.pdbx_description
1 polymer ?
#
loop_
_entity_poly.entity_id
_entity_poly.type
_entity_poly.pdbx_seq_one_letter_code
_entity_poly.pdbx_strand_id
1 'polypeptide(L)'
;MKPLCVISCPIDTFSGYGARSRDFVKALIQLKDKEWDIKIIPQRWGDTPWNFLSKDDPLRQRFVLNNRVPRKPDVWIQITIPSEFAPVGTYNIGVSAGIETTVYPGNFIEGNNRMNINLVSSEHSKNIATHSQFEKLDKNTNQKVGVVKNEKPVEVLFEGLDLNTYFKNPLKSGLLDGIPEDFCFLYTGGWLPGKFGEDRKNVAQLIRTFLDTFKGPGRKKPALVLKTHMVNHSIFDKKAIIKNIENIKQREEFKGKTLPNIYMLHGEMTDKEMNLLNNDSKIKAFVSFTKGEGFGRPLMEAAITGKPVITTNWSGHIDFIKPDYNILIGGDLKKVHSSAANEWLLKDSEWFDLDINIASRAMKDVFKNYKKYLKSSRKQTQYLKDNFSLDKMTEKLANFLPKIDAPPQNVPLKLPKLKKVGEKKELPKLKLPKLKKIEI
;
A
#
# COMPACT_ATOMS: atom_id res chain seq x y z
N MET A 1 32.93 9.61 9.29
CA MET A 1 31.80 8.70 9.60
C MET A 1 30.76 8.90 8.52
N LYS A 2 30.11 7.83 8.00
CA LYS A 2 29.02 8.00 7.02
C LYS A 2 27.80 8.66 7.68
N PRO A 3 27.01 9.47 6.96
CA PRO A 3 25.70 9.88 7.41
C PRO A 3 24.81 8.68 7.75
N LEU A 4 24.11 8.74 8.88
CA LEU A 4 23.19 7.70 9.33
C LEU A 4 21.81 7.92 8.76
N CYS A 5 21.33 6.98 7.95
CA CYS A 5 19.96 6.94 7.48
C CYS A 5 19.19 5.82 8.17
N VAL A 6 18.08 6.15 8.81
CA VAL A 6 17.21 5.16 9.46
C VAL A 6 15.85 5.16 8.79
N ILE A 7 15.38 3.96 8.40
CA ILE A 7 14.09 3.75 7.75
C ILE A 7 13.19 2.97 8.71
N SER A 8 12.11 3.59 9.17
CA SER A 8 11.05 2.92 9.93
C SER A 8 9.93 2.52 8.99
N CYS A 9 9.70 1.21 8.81
CA CYS A 9 8.77 0.73 7.81
C CYS A 9 8.30 -0.72 8.05
N PRO A 10 7.12 -1.12 7.54
CA PRO A 10 6.58 -2.47 7.69
C PRO A 10 7.19 -3.49 6.69
N ILE A 11 8.51 -3.47 6.52
CA ILE A 11 9.25 -4.21 5.48
C ILE A 11 9.03 -5.72 5.51
N ASP A 12 8.79 -6.30 6.69
CA ASP A 12 8.70 -7.74 6.93
C ASP A 12 7.25 -8.25 6.95
N THR A 13 6.30 -7.49 6.40
CA THR A 13 4.88 -7.82 6.37
C THR A 13 4.39 -8.25 4.98
N PHE A 14 3.34 -9.10 4.96
CA PHE A 14 2.60 -9.49 3.74
C PHE A 14 1.54 -8.44 3.35
N SER A 15 1.93 -7.18 3.29
CA SER A 15 1.03 -6.06 2.96
C SER A 15 1.54 -5.26 1.75
N GLY A 16 0.66 -4.43 1.17
CA GLY A 16 1.06 -3.45 0.16
C GLY A 16 2.12 -2.47 0.67
N TYR A 17 1.98 -2.01 1.93
CA TYR A 17 3.01 -1.19 2.59
C TYR A 17 4.33 -1.95 2.79
N GLY A 18 4.28 -3.27 3.08
CA GLY A 18 5.46 -4.11 3.14
C GLY A 18 6.17 -4.22 1.80
N ALA A 19 5.42 -4.46 0.72
CA ALA A 19 5.96 -4.49 -0.65
C ALA A 19 6.59 -3.14 -1.03
N ARG A 20 5.87 -2.01 -0.81
CA ARG A 20 6.40 -0.66 -1.03
C ARG A 20 7.68 -0.41 -0.24
N SER A 21 7.72 -0.85 1.02
CA SER A 21 8.91 -0.71 1.87
C SER A 21 10.12 -1.46 1.32
N ARG A 22 9.92 -2.70 0.86
CA ARG A 22 11.00 -3.50 0.26
C ARG A 22 11.57 -2.86 -0.99
N ASP A 23 10.70 -2.38 -1.88
CA ASP A 23 11.12 -1.73 -3.12
C ASP A 23 11.81 -0.38 -2.85
N PHE A 24 11.27 0.42 -1.93
CA PHE A 24 11.88 1.68 -1.52
C PHE A 24 13.28 1.47 -0.92
N VAL A 25 13.42 0.50 -0.01
CA VAL A 25 14.72 0.21 0.63
C VAL A 25 15.73 -0.31 -0.38
N LYS A 26 15.33 -1.19 -1.32
CA LYS A 26 16.19 -1.63 -2.44
C LYS A 26 16.69 -0.44 -3.27
N ALA A 27 15.79 0.46 -3.66
CA ALA A 27 16.13 1.67 -4.40
C ALA A 27 17.09 2.58 -3.63
N LEU A 28 16.85 2.79 -2.34
CA LEU A 28 17.72 3.61 -1.50
C LEU A 28 19.11 2.99 -1.33
N ILE A 29 19.21 1.68 -1.14
CA ILE A 29 20.48 0.95 -1.06
C ILE A 29 21.26 1.11 -2.37
N GLN A 30 20.59 0.93 -3.52
CA GLN A 30 21.21 1.11 -4.83
C GLN A 30 21.81 2.52 -5.00
N LEU A 31 21.12 3.56 -4.50
CA LEU A 31 21.56 4.93 -4.61
C LEU A 31 22.65 5.34 -3.60
N LYS A 32 22.55 4.86 -2.35
CA LYS A 32 23.24 5.50 -1.22
C LYS A 32 24.07 4.57 -0.34
N ASP A 33 24.14 3.27 -0.57
CA ASP A 33 24.85 2.33 0.30
C ASP A 33 26.35 2.62 0.47
N LYS A 34 26.98 3.16 -0.57
CA LYS A 34 28.38 3.57 -0.52
C LYS A 34 28.62 4.83 0.32
N GLU A 35 27.62 5.72 0.34
CA GLU A 35 27.71 7.04 0.96
C GLU A 35 27.13 7.07 2.38
N TRP A 36 26.05 6.32 2.65
CA TRP A 36 25.29 6.36 3.89
C TRP A 36 25.39 5.02 4.67
N ASP A 37 25.25 5.11 5.99
CA ASP A 37 24.98 3.95 6.85
C ASP A 37 23.45 3.78 6.97
N ILE A 38 22.90 2.81 6.23
CA ILE A 38 21.46 2.58 6.11
C ILE A 38 21.02 1.50 7.09
N LYS A 39 20.14 1.87 8.02
CA LYS A 39 19.56 0.99 9.05
C LYS A 39 18.03 0.94 8.90
N ILE A 40 17.42 -0.16 9.30
CA ILE A 40 15.99 -0.42 9.18
C ILE A 40 15.41 -0.72 10.57
N ILE A 41 14.31 -0.05 10.92
CA ILE A 41 13.46 -0.39 12.05
C ILE A 41 12.19 -1.04 11.48
N PRO A 42 12.05 -2.38 11.59
CA PRO A 42 10.87 -3.07 11.08
C PRO A 42 9.65 -2.78 11.95
N GLN A 43 8.57 -2.31 11.33
CA GLN A 43 7.31 -2.00 11.98
C GLN A 43 6.26 -3.07 11.70
N ARG A 44 5.30 -3.25 12.62
CA ARG A 44 4.07 -4.00 12.37
C ARG A 44 3.14 -3.19 11.47
N TRP A 45 2.24 -3.87 10.78
CA TRP A 45 1.18 -3.27 9.97
C TRP A 45 -0.16 -3.91 10.34
N GLY A 46 -0.80 -3.39 11.38
CA GLY A 46 -2.04 -3.96 11.93
C GLY A 46 -1.91 -5.47 12.18
N ASP A 47 -2.95 -6.22 11.82
CA ASP A 47 -3.00 -7.69 11.94
C ASP A 47 -2.40 -8.44 10.74
N THR A 48 -1.69 -7.72 9.85
CA THR A 48 -1.06 -8.32 8.68
C THR A 48 0.00 -9.36 9.09
N PRO A 49 0.07 -10.53 8.42
CA PRO A 49 1.10 -11.53 8.66
C PRO A 49 2.52 -10.96 8.56
N TRP A 50 3.38 -11.49 9.40
CA TRP A 50 4.79 -11.13 9.57
C TRP A 50 5.71 -12.21 9.03
N ASN A 51 7.02 -11.95 8.97
CA ASN A 51 8.07 -12.84 8.46
C ASN A 51 7.99 -13.09 6.95
N PHE A 52 7.77 -12.03 6.19
CA PHE A 52 7.86 -12.08 4.73
C PHE A 52 9.30 -12.36 4.26
N LEU A 53 10.29 -11.70 4.88
CA LEU A 53 11.70 -11.87 4.53
C LEU A 53 12.23 -13.21 5.11
N SER A 54 12.98 -13.96 4.33
CA SER A 54 13.68 -15.15 4.82
C SER A 54 14.73 -14.75 5.88
N LYS A 55 15.17 -15.74 6.69
CA LYS A 55 16.19 -15.48 7.71
C LYS A 55 17.50 -14.95 7.12
N ASP A 56 17.84 -15.38 5.93
CA ASP A 56 19.09 -15.02 5.23
C ASP A 56 18.92 -13.84 4.27
N ASP A 57 17.77 -13.16 4.30
CA ASP A 57 17.54 -12.01 3.43
C ASP A 57 18.51 -10.87 3.77
N PRO A 58 19.24 -10.31 2.79
CA PRO A 58 20.21 -9.24 3.02
C PRO A 58 19.64 -8.00 3.72
N LEU A 59 18.34 -7.73 3.56
CA LEU A 59 17.68 -6.61 4.22
C LEU A 59 17.62 -6.78 5.74
N ARG A 60 17.53 -8.04 6.24
CA ARG A 60 17.52 -8.31 7.70
C ARG A 60 18.84 -7.95 8.37
N GLN A 61 19.96 -7.99 7.67
CA GLN A 61 21.27 -7.59 8.22
C GLN A 61 21.33 -6.10 8.57
N ARG A 62 20.40 -5.30 8.05
CA ARG A 62 20.29 -3.87 8.32
C ARG A 62 19.32 -3.55 9.46
N PHE A 63 18.67 -4.55 10.04
CA PHE A 63 17.72 -4.34 11.13
C PHE A 63 18.42 -3.83 12.38
N VAL A 64 17.83 -2.81 12.99
CA VAL A 64 18.27 -2.28 14.27
C VAL A 64 17.71 -3.15 15.39
N LEU A 65 18.58 -3.71 16.22
CA LEU A 65 18.17 -4.52 17.37
C LEU A 65 17.51 -3.63 18.44
N ASN A 66 16.36 -4.11 18.96
CA ASN A 66 15.60 -3.43 20.03
C ASN A 66 15.21 -1.97 19.71
N ASN A 67 15.09 -1.61 18.44
CA ASN A 67 14.77 -0.26 17.96
C ASN A 67 15.71 0.84 18.52
N ARG A 68 16.93 0.48 18.98
CA ARG A 68 17.90 1.42 19.52
C ARG A 68 18.82 1.92 18.42
N VAL A 69 18.64 3.17 18.05
CA VAL A 69 19.50 3.86 17.10
C VAL A 69 20.71 4.44 17.84
N PRO A 70 21.96 4.28 17.34
CA PRO A 70 23.16 4.68 18.07
C PRO A 70 23.32 6.19 18.28
N ARG A 71 22.69 6.99 17.43
CA ARG A 71 22.66 8.48 17.51
C ARG A 71 21.46 9.00 16.75
N LYS A 72 21.17 10.30 16.88
CA LYS A 72 20.14 10.96 16.07
C LYS A 72 20.45 10.74 14.58
N PRO A 73 19.51 10.22 13.76
CA PRO A 73 19.71 10.04 12.33
C PRO A 73 19.94 11.38 11.62
N ASP A 74 20.84 11.39 10.63
CA ASP A 74 20.97 12.50 9.71
C ASP A 74 19.77 12.54 8.77
N VAL A 75 19.31 11.34 8.31
CA VAL A 75 18.08 11.15 7.54
C VAL A 75 17.18 10.16 8.26
N TRP A 76 15.94 10.55 8.46
CA TRP A 76 14.87 9.68 8.94
C TRP A 76 13.83 9.51 7.85
N ILE A 77 13.51 8.27 7.51
CA ILE A 77 12.48 7.93 6.52
C ILE A 77 11.42 7.10 7.22
N GLN A 78 10.17 7.51 7.16
CA GLN A 78 9.08 6.74 7.75
C GLN A 78 8.05 6.38 6.70
N ILE A 79 7.81 5.06 6.53
CA ILE A 79 6.86 4.52 5.55
C ILE A 79 5.66 3.99 6.31
N THR A 80 4.60 4.78 6.40
CA THR A 80 3.36 4.48 7.13
C THR A 80 2.24 5.46 6.72
N ILE A 81 1.11 5.46 7.42
CA ILE A 81 0.07 6.49 7.27
C ILE A 81 0.58 7.81 7.88
N PRO A 82 0.24 8.96 7.27
CA PRO A 82 0.80 10.25 7.70
C PRO A 82 0.51 10.65 9.13
N SER A 83 -0.61 10.23 9.72
CA SER A 83 -0.92 10.51 11.13
C SER A 83 0.16 10.00 12.11
N GLU A 84 0.91 8.96 11.74
CA GLU A 84 1.98 8.35 12.52
C GLU A 84 3.37 8.97 12.27
N PHE A 85 3.51 9.91 11.33
CA PHE A 85 4.79 10.51 11.02
C PHE A 85 5.39 11.26 12.24
N ALA A 86 6.64 10.96 12.53
CA ALA A 86 7.41 11.58 13.62
C ALA A 86 8.77 12.10 13.11
N PRO A 87 9.13 13.37 13.39
CA PRO A 87 10.37 13.98 12.92
C PRO A 87 11.55 13.59 13.82
N VAL A 88 12.08 12.38 13.67
CA VAL A 88 13.16 11.83 14.53
C VAL A 88 14.56 12.24 14.06
N GLY A 89 14.73 12.43 12.76
CA GLY A 89 16.01 12.78 12.16
C GLY A 89 16.30 14.28 12.08
N THR A 90 17.44 14.61 11.51
CA THR A 90 17.75 15.99 11.10
C THR A 90 16.97 16.37 9.86
N TYR A 91 16.91 15.47 8.88
CA TYR A 91 16.05 15.56 7.70
C TYR A 91 15.05 14.40 7.70
N ASN A 92 13.76 14.69 7.53
CA ASN A 92 12.68 13.73 7.70
C ASN A 92 11.85 13.58 6.43
N ILE A 93 11.71 12.36 5.93
CA ILE A 93 10.94 12.01 4.73
C ILE A 93 9.76 11.13 5.15
N GLY A 94 8.54 11.60 4.88
CA GLY A 94 7.34 10.79 5.03
C GLY A 94 7.00 10.07 3.72
N VAL A 95 6.69 8.79 3.78
CA VAL A 95 6.29 8.00 2.61
C VAL A 95 4.98 7.29 2.90
N SER A 96 3.95 7.55 2.11
CA SER A 96 2.64 6.92 2.28
C SER A 96 2.13 6.31 0.97
N ALA A 97 1.15 5.39 1.09
CA ALA A 97 0.45 4.85 -0.08
C ALA A 97 -0.54 5.85 -0.71
N GLY A 98 -0.70 7.02 -0.09
CA GLY A 98 -1.62 8.05 -0.57
C GLY A 98 -3.02 7.93 0.01
N ILE A 99 -4.03 8.30 -0.77
CA ILE A 99 -5.44 8.31 -0.40
C ILE A 99 -6.30 7.73 -1.53
N GLU A 100 -7.41 7.13 -1.16
CA GLU A 100 -8.32 6.46 -2.09
C GLU A 100 -9.67 7.18 -2.28
N THR A 101 -9.80 8.39 -1.73
CA THR A 101 -11.03 9.21 -1.78
C THR A 101 -10.71 10.63 -2.17
N THR A 102 -11.75 11.49 -2.22
CA THR A 102 -11.63 12.90 -2.63
C THR A 102 -11.17 13.84 -1.53
N VAL A 103 -10.91 13.35 -0.30
CA VAL A 103 -10.52 14.20 0.83
C VAL A 103 -9.35 13.56 1.58
N TYR A 104 -8.32 14.33 1.85
CA TYR A 104 -7.18 13.93 2.66
C TYR A 104 -7.45 14.29 4.13
N PRO A 105 -7.39 13.35 5.08
CA PRO A 105 -7.74 13.60 6.47
C PRO A 105 -6.90 14.71 7.13
N GLY A 106 -7.49 15.48 8.02
CA GLY A 106 -6.80 16.56 8.72
C GLY A 106 -5.59 16.10 9.53
N ASN A 107 -5.69 14.96 10.22
CA ASN A 107 -4.57 14.34 10.94
C ASN A 107 -3.43 13.86 10.00
N PHE A 108 -3.73 13.54 8.73
CA PHE A 108 -2.72 13.24 7.72
C PHE A 108 -1.98 14.51 7.29
N ILE A 109 -2.71 15.63 7.15
CA ILE A 109 -2.11 16.93 6.85
C ILE A 109 -1.17 17.35 7.98
N GLU A 110 -1.61 17.22 9.23
CA GLU A 110 -0.75 17.51 10.40
C GLU A 110 0.49 16.62 10.45
N GLY A 111 0.34 15.36 10.04
CA GLY A 111 1.46 14.42 9.91
C GLY A 111 2.45 14.85 8.83
N ASN A 112 1.96 15.19 7.65
CA ASN A 112 2.79 15.69 6.56
C ASN A 112 3.57 16.95 6.98
N ASN A 113 2.97 17.85 7.72
CA ASN A 113 3.59 19.10 8.16
C ASN A 113 4.73 18.88 9.17
N ARG A 114 4.84 17.69 9.78
CA ARG A 114 5.98 17.31 10.65
C ARG A 114 7.22 16.88 9.84
N MET A 115 7.09 16.57 8.56
CA MET A 115 8.17 16.08 7.72
C MET A 115 8.77 17.21 6.87
N ASN A 116 9.99 17.03 6.36
CA ASN A 116 10.61 17.99 5.43
C ASN A 116 10.05 17.84 4.01
N ILE A 117 9.74 16.61 3.61
CA ILE A 117 9.10 16.25 2.34
C ILE A 117 8.24 15.01 2.53
N ASN A 118 7.17 14.92 1.78
CA ASN A 118 6.24 13.79 1.77
C ASN A 118 6.14 13.17 0.38
N LEU A 119 6.25 11.84 0.31
CA LEU A 119 6.19 11.09 -0.93
C LEU A 119 4.92 10.23 -0.94
N VAL A 120 4.05 10.49 -1.90
CA VAL A 120 2.83 9.72 -2.16
C VAL A 120 2.97 8.91 -3.43
N SER A 121 2.08 7.91 -3.63
CA SER A 121 2.27 6.92 -4.69
C SER A 121 1.71 7.34 -6.06
N SER A 122 0.88 8.39 -6.14
CA SER A 122 0.18 8.77 -7.37
C SER A 122 -0.13 10.26 -7.47
N GLU A 123 -0.38 10.73 -8.69
CA GLU A 123 -0.85 12.10 -8.94
C GLU A 123 -2.20 12.37 -8.28
N HIS A 124 -3.11 11.38 -8.27
CA HIS A 124 -4.35 11.46 -7.51
C HIS A 124 -4.07 11.81 -6.05
N SER A 125 -3.22 11.03 -5.38
CA SER A 125 -2.91 11.25 -3.96
C SER A 125 -2.24 12.58 -3.70
N LYS A 126 -1.33 13.02 -4.59
CA LYS A 126 -0.69 14.34 -4.51
C LYS A 126 -1.73 15.46 -4.62
N ASN A 127 -2.59 15.38 -5.63
CA ASN A 127 -3.62 16.39 -5.86
C ASN A 127 -4.58 16.50 -4.67
N ILE A 128 -5.07 15.37 -4.16
CA ILE A 128 -5.98 15.37 -3.01
C ILE A 128 -5.27 15.89 -1.75
N ALA A 129 -4.04 15.45 -1.46
CA ALA A 129 -3.28 15.93 -0.30
C ALA A 129 -3.00 17.44 -0.37
N THR A 130 -2.71 17.96 -1.56
CA THR A 130 -2.36 19.38 -1.74
C THR A 130 -3.57 20.31 -1.64
N HIS A 131 -4.75 19.86 -2.11
CA HIS A 131 -5.95 20.69 -2.15
C HIS A 131 -6.87 20.53 -0.94
N SER A 132 -6.68 19.48 -0.12
CA SER A 132 -7.48 19.31 1.10
C SER A 132 -7.08 20.32 2.16
N GLN A 133 -8.09 20.95 2.75
CA GLN A 133 -7.90 21.89 3.85
C GLN A 133 -9.09 21.87 4.80
N PHE A 134 -8.86 22.21 6.06
CA PHE A 134 -9.89 22.23 7.10
C PHE A 134 -9.81 23.49 7.91
N GLU A 135 -10.96 23.98 8.36
CA GLU A 135 -11.01 25.06 9.36
C GLU A 135 -10.56 24.52 10.72
N LYS A 136 -9.63 25.23 11.33
CA LYS A 136 -9.22 24.95 12.71
C LYS A 136 -10.11 25.77 13.63
N LEU A 137 -10.91 25.08 14.45
CA LEU A 137 -11.79 25.70 15.41
C LEU A 137 -11.17 25.65 16.82
N ASP A 138 -11.34 26.70 17.58
CA ASP A 138 -11.05 26.69 19.02
C ASP A 138 -12.03 25.75 19.72
N LYS A 139 -11.51 24.88 20.59
CA LYS A 139 -12.30 23.83 21.26
C LYS A 139 -13.34 24.38 22.23
N ASN A 140 -13.13 25.58 22.80
CA ASN A 140 -13.99 26.16 23.82
C ASN A 140 -15.02 27.13 23.23
N THR A 141 -14.59 27.92 22.24
CA THR A 141 -15.41 28.98 21.65
C THR A 141 -16.06 28.59 20.34
N ASN A 142 -15.63 27.49 19.72
CA ASN A 142 -16.04 27.02 18.39
C ASN A 142 -15.77 28.06 17.28
N GLN A 143 -14.95 29.07 17.56
CA GLN A 143 -14.56 30.09 16.59
C GLN A 143 -13.41 29.62 15.72
N LYS A 144 -13.38 30.05 14.47
CA LYS A 144 -12.30 29.77 13.53
C LYS A 144 -11.02 30.48 13.97
N VAL A 145 -9.97 29.70 14.26
CA VAL A 145 -8.64 30.19 14.65
C VAL A 145 -7.57 30.00 13.59
N GLY A 146 -7.90 29.36 12.48
CA GLY A 146 -6.95 29.15 11.38
C GLY A 146 -7.44 28.14 10.35
N VAL A 147 -6.51 27.70 9.48
CA VAL A 147 -6.73 26.67 8.46
C VAL A 147 -5.63 25.62 8.58
N VAL A 148 -6.01 24.34 8.54
CA VAL A 148 -5.09 23.20 8.45
C VAL A 148 -4.96 22.83 6.97
N LYS A 149 -3.78 22.98 6.41
CA LYS A 149 -3.42 22.62 5.02
C LYS A 149 -1.99 22.08 4.96
N ASN A 150 -1.64 21.41 3.87
CA ASN A 150 -0.25 20.99 3.67
C ASN A 150 0.65 22.20 3.41
N GLU A 151 1.64 22.39 4.27
CA GLU A 151 2.66 23.44 4.21
C GLU A 151 4.01 22.90 3.72
N LYS A 152 4.17 21.59 3.72
CA LYS A 152 5.38 20.90 3.29
C LYS A 152 5.17 20.29 1.91
N PRO A 153 6.26 20.15 1.11
CA PRO A 153 6.17 19.53 -0.21
C PRO A 153 5.54 18.13 -0.15
N VAL A 154 4.62 17.88 -1.08
CA VAL A 154 4.04 16.56 -1.34
C VAL A 154 4.37 16.21 -2.79
N GLU A 155 5.17 15.16 -2.98
CA GLU A 155 5.68 14.75 -4.29
C GLU A 155 5.29 13.31 -4.61
N VAL A 156 5.17 13.00 -5.90
CA VAL A 156 4.85 11.65 -6.34
C VAL A 156 6.12 10.83 -6.48
N LEU A 157 6.22 9.77 -5.68
CA LEU A 157 7.11 8.64 -5.92
C LEU A 157 6.24 7.39 -6.10
N PHE A 158 5.99 7.01 -7.35
CA PHE A 158 5.21 5.82 -7.67
C PHE A 158 5.82 4.53 -7.10
N GLU A 159 5.07 3.43 -7.07
CA GLU A 159 5.60 2.13 -6.64
C GLU A 159 6.27 1.44 -7.83
N GLY A 160 7.59 1.27 -7.75
CA GLY A 160 8.37 0.64 -8.81
C GLY A 160 8.14 -0.87 -8.88
N LEU A 161 8.02 -1.40 -10.09
CA LEU A 161 7.90 -2.83 -10.31
C LEU A 161 9.28 -3.48 -10.49
N ASP A 162 9.62 -4.41 -9.62
CA ASP A 162 10.84 -5.22 -9.75
C ASP A 162 10.68 -6.22 -10.92
N LEU A 163 11.31 -5.91 -12.05
CA LEU A 163 11.21 -6.72 -13.27
C LEU A 163 11.93 -8.07 -13.19
N ASN A 164 12.75 -8.32 -12.16
CA ASN A 164 13.32 -9.64 -11.88
C ASN A 164 12.33 -10.55 -11.16
N THR A 165 11.34 -9.97 -10.51
CA THR A 165 10.29 -10.69 -9.78
C THR A 165 8.99 -10.76 -10.58
N TYR A 166 8.58 -9.63 -11.17
CA TYR A 166 7.34 -9.51 -11.93
C TYR A 166 7.63 -9.33 -13.42
N PHE A 167 7.32 -10.35 -14.18
CA PHE A 167 7.53 -10.38 -15.62
C PHE A 167 6.60 -11.39 -16.28
N LYS A 168 6.48 -11.32 -17.61
CA LYS A 168 5.77 -12.34 -18.37
C LYS A 168 6.55 -13.65 -18.31
N ASN A 169 6.00 -14.63 -17.59
CA ASN A 169 6.61 -15.95 -17.39
C ASN A 169 5.91 -16.98 -18.27
N PRO A 170 6.60 -17.67 -19.20
CA PRO A 170 6.01 -18.70 -20.04
C PRO A 170 5.81 -20.03 -19.32
N LEU A 171 6.34 -20.20 -18.10
CA LEU A 171 6.24 -21.45 -17.35
C LEU A 171 4.79 -21.68 -16.89
N LYS A 172 4.33 -22.92 -16.95
CA LYS A 172 3.06 -23.31 -16.36
C LYS A 172 3.18 -23.29 -14.83
N SER A 173 2.25 -22.65 -14.17
CA SER A 173 2.28 -22.55 -12.70
C SER A 173 1.84 -23.82 -12.00
N GLY A 174 0.94 -24.60 -12.62
CA GLY A 174 0.26 -25.74 -11.98
C GLY A 174 -0.76 -25.34 -10.89
N LEU A 175 -0.79 -24.07 -10.48
CA LEU A 175 -1.63 -23.59 -9.39
C LEU A 175 -3.13 -23.76 -9.64
N LEU A 176 -3.55 -23.73 -10.91
CA LEU A 176 -4.95 -23.80 -11.30
C LEU A 176 -5.30 -25.09 -12.07
N ASP A 177 -4.47 -26.14 -12.01
CA ASP A 177 -4.69 -27.37 -12.77
C ASP A 177 -6.03 -28.06 -12.42
N GLY A 178 -6.49 -27.93 -11.16
CA GLY A 178 -7.78 -28.45 -10.72
C GLY A 178 -9.01 -27.68 -11.20
N ILE A 179 -8.85 -26.53 -11.90
CA ILE A 179 -9.94 -25.73 -12.43
C ILE A 179 -10.23 -26.20 -13.87
N PRO A 180 -11.49 -26.63 -14.22
CA PRO A 180 -11.80 -27.13 -15.56
C PRO A 180 -11.88 -26.03 -16.63
N GLU A 181 -12.15 -24.78 -16.25
CA GLU A 181 -12.32 -23.68 -17.20
C GLU A 181 -10.96 -23.21 -17.76
N ASP A 182 -10.93 -23.01 -19.08
CA ASP A 182 -9.77 -22.47 -19.81
C ASP A 182 -9.71 -20.95 -19.82
N PHE A 183 -10.77 -20.29 -19.34
CA PHE A 183 -10.88 -18.84 -19.24
C PHE A 183 -11.27 -18.44 -17.83
N CYS A 184 -10.32 -17.87 -17.10
CA CYS A 184 -10.56 -17.32 -15.78
C CYS A 184 -10.27 -15.81 -15.75
N PHE A 185 -11.18 -15.05 -15.14
CA PHE A 185 -10.89 -13.72 -14.63
C PHE A 185 -10.20 -13.85 -13.29
N LEU A 186 -9.18 -13.04 -13.03
CA LEU A 186 -8.50 -12.98 -11.73
C LEU A 186 -8.83 -11.66 -11.03
N TYR A 187 -9.15 -11.76 -9.76
CA TYR A 187 -9.13 -10.66 -8.81
C TYR A 187 -8.09 -10.93 -7.73
N THR A 188 -7.31 -9.91 -7.35
CA THR A 188 -6.38 -9.96 -6.21
C THR A 188 -6.59 -8.74 -5.33
N GLY A 189 -6.86 -8.97 -4.04
CA GLY A 189 -7.01 -7.89 -3.06
C GLY A 189 -7.83 -8.31 -1.85
N GLY A 190 -7.79 -7.49 -0.79
CA GLY A 190 -8.62 -7.72 0.39
C GLY A 190 -10.11 -7.51 0.10
N TRP A 191 -10.96 -8.25 0.80
CA TRP A 191 -12.39 -7.95 0.90
C TRP A 191 -12.61 -7.13 2.16
N LEU A 192 -12.62 -5.81 1.98
CA LEU A 192 -12.60 -4.86 3.07
C LEU A 192 -13.97 -4.71 3.77
N PRO A 193 -14.02 -4.13 4.98
CA PRO A 193 -15.27 -3.85 5.68
C PRO A 193 -16.19 -2.95 4.87
N GLY A 194 -17.51 -3.22 4.96
CA GLY A 194 -18.57 -2.49 4.27
C GLY A 194 -19.78 -3.36 4.08
N LYS A 195 -20.99 -2.76 3.94
CA LYS A 195 -22.16 -3.48 3.47
C LYS A 195 -21.97 -3.96 2.04
N PHE A 196 -22.90 -4.74 1.53
CA PHE A 196 -22.86 -5.25 0.16
C PHE A 196 -22.67 -4.11 -0.88
N GLY A 197 -21.56 -4.17 -1.64
CA GLY A 197 -21.20 -3.17 -2.62
C GLY A 197 -20.70 -1.84 -2.05
N GLU A 198 -20.49 -1.78 -0.74
CA GLU A 198 -20.04 -0.56 -0.04
C GLU A 198 -18.64 -0.73 0.59
N ASP A 199 -17.92 -1.78 0.26
CA ASP A 199 -16.49 -1.88 0.56
C ASP A 199 -15.65 -1.19 -0.54
N ARG A 200 -14.50 -0.66 -0.17
CA ARG A 200 -13.64 0.08 -1.10
C ARG A 200 -13.18 -0.76 -2.31
N LYS A 201 -12.92 -2.04 -2.11
CA LYS A 201 -12.51 -2.94 -3.19
C LYS A 201 -13.68 -3.49 -4.02
N ASN A 202 -14.90 -3.29 -3.53
CA ASN A 202 -16.16 -3.61 -4.21
C ASN A 202 -16.28 -5.09 -4.65
N VAL A 203 -15.74 -5.99 -3.82
CA VAL A 203 -15.62 -7.42 -4.14
C VAL A 203 -16.99 -8.08 -4.27
N ALA A 204 -17.93 -7.76 -3.38
CA ALA A 204 -19.27 -8.31 -3.43
C ALA A 204 -19.99 -7.94 -4.75
N GLN A 205 -19.84 -6.69 -5.20
CA GLN A 205 -20.42 -6.21 -6.45
C GLN A 205 -19.73 -6.83 -7.68
N LEU A 206 -18.40 -7.04 -7.62
CA LEU A 206 -17.68 -7.77 -8.66
C LEU A 206 -18.24 -9.20 -8.82
N ILE A 207 -18.40 -9.92 -7.72
CA ILE A 207 -18.95 -11.29 -7.72
C ILE A 207 -20.36 -11.28 -8.29
N ARG A 208 -21.23 -10.41 -7.80
CA ARG A 208 -22.61 -10.29 -8.27
C ARG A 208 -22.67 -10.00 -9.77
N THR A 209 -21.89 -9.03 -10.24
CA THR A 209 -21.86 -8.65 -11.66
C THR A 209 -21.32 -9.77 -12.53
N PHE A 210 -20.29 -10.49 -12.08
CA PHE A 210 -19.77 -11.67 -12.78
C PHE A 210 -20.82 -12.77 -12.91
N LEU A 211 -21.50 -13.12 -11.82
CA LEU A 211 -22.58 -14.12 -11.83
C LEU A 211 -23.72 -13.70 -12.76
N ASP A 212 -24.16 -12.46 -12.66
CA ASP A 212 -25.24 -11.91 -13.50
C ASP A 212 -24.88 -11.90 -14.99
N THR A 213 -23.63 -11.57 -15.29
CA THR A 213 -23.11 -11.48 -16.65
C THR A 213 -23.09 -12.84 -17.37
N PHE A 214 -22.79 -13.91 -16.62
CA PHE A 214 -22.55 -15.25 -17.19
C PHE A 214 -23.55 -16.32 -16.73
N LYS A 215 -24.64 -15.95 -16.03
CA LYS A 215 -25.74 -16.87 -15.67
C LYS A 215 -26.49 -17.37 -16.91
N GLY A 216 -27.20 -18.48 -16.76
CA GLY A 216 -28.10 -19.05 -17.80
C GLY A 216 -27.51 -20.27 -18.50
N PRO A 217 -28.18 -20.79 -19.51
CA PRO A 217 -27.74 -21.98 -20.24
C PRO A 217 -26.47 -21.69 -21.06
N GLY A 218 -25.60 -22.68 -21.19
CA GLY A 218 -24.37 -22.57 -21.98
C GLY A 218 -23.30 -23.53 -21.47
N ARG A 219 -22.64 -24.27 -22.40
CA ARG A 219 -21.60 -25.25 -22.02
C ARG A 219 -20.26 -24.62 -21.67
N LYS A 220 -19.94 -23.45 -22.25
CA LYS A 220 -18.66 -22.73 -21.98
C LYS A 220 -18.95 -21.45 -21.24
N LYS A 221 -18.52 -21.40 -20.01
CA LYS A 221 -18.55 -20.21 -19.16
C LYS A 221 -17.16 -19.90 -18.68
N PRO A 222 -16.82 -18.63 -18.44
CA PRO A 222 -15.59 -18.31 -17.72
C PRO A 222 -15.74 -18.62 -16.23
N ALA A 223 -14.62 -18.72 -15.52
CA ALA A 223 -14.59 -18.71 -14.06
C ALA A 223 -14.07 -17.38 -13.51
N LEU A 224 -14.34 -17.12 -12.23
CA LEU A 224 -13.73 -16.04 -11.46
C LEU A 224 -12.83 -16.66 -10.38
N VAL A 225 -11.56 -16.32 -10.42
CA VAL A 225 -10.58 -16.69 -9.39
C VAL A 225 -10.37 -15.50 -8.47
N LEU A 226 -10.64 -15.68 -7.20
CA LEU A 226 -10.47 -14.67 -6.15
C LEU A 226 -9.27 -15.02 -5.27
N LYS A 227 -8.17 -14.29 -5.40
CA LYS A 227 -7.08 -14.30 -4.42
C LYS A 227 -7.38 -13.21 -3.40
N THR A 228 -8.02 -13.61 -2.29
CA THR A 228 -8.59 -12.65 -1.34
C THR A 228 -8.48 -13.10 0.12
N HIS A 229 -8.55 -12.14 1.01
CA HIS A 229 -8.67 -12.26 2.47
C HIS A 229 -9.51 -11.08 2.99
N MET A 230 -10.00 -11.14 4.20
CA MET A 230 -10.68 -10.01 4.86
C MET A 230 -9.70 -9.29 5.80
N VAL A 231 -9.38 -9.90 6.95
CA VAL A 231 -8.46 -9.32 7.94
C VAL A 231 -7.09 -10.00 7.83
N ASN A 232 -7.08 -11.33 7.83
CA ASN A 232 -5.89 -12.17 7.78
C ASN A 232 -6.17 -13.47 7.03
N HIS A 233 -5.25 -14.42 7.05
CA HIS A 233 -5.42 -15.70 6.37
C HIS A 233 -5.86 -16.84 7.30
N SER A 234 -6.64 -16.54 8.34
CA SER A 234 -7.15 -17.54 9.27
C SER A 234 -8.27 -18.40 8.67
N ILE A 235 -8.56 -19.54 9.33
CA ILE A 235 -9.68 -20.41 8.95
C ILE A 235 -11.02 -19.68 9.11
N PHE A 236 -11.15 -18.80 10.09
CA PHE A 236 -12.37 -18.00 10.30
C PHE A 236 -12.58 -17.01 9.15
N ASP A 237 -11.52 -16.36 8.73
CA ASP A 237 -11.52 -15.45 7.59
C ASP A 237 -11.97 -16.19 6.31
N LYS A 238 -11.38 -17.38 6.06
CA LYS A 238 -11.76 -18.24 4.95
C LYS A 238 -13.26 -18.61 4.98
N LYS A 239 -13.78 -19.02 6.14
CA LYS A 239 -15.20 -19.38 6.31
C LYS A 239 -16.12 -18.19 6.06
N ALA A 240 -15.74 -16.99 6.55
CA ALA A 240 -16.51 -15.76 6.33
C ALA A 240 -16.61 -15.40 4.84
N ILE A 241 -15.50 -15.48 4.10
CA ILE A 241 -15.47 -15.24 2.66
C ILE A 241 -16.37 -16.22 1.92
N ILE A 242 -16.27 -17.53 2.22
CA ILE A 242 -17.12 -18.56 1.60
C ILE A 242 -18.60 -18.25 1.86
N LYS A 243 -18.96 -17.93 3.10
CA LYS A 243 -20.32 -17.57 3.47
C LYS A 243 -20.83 -16.35 2.69
N ASN A 244 -19.99 -15.33 2.52
CA ASN A 244 -20.35 -14.15 1.74
C ASN A 244 -20.59 -14.48 0.26
N ILE A 245 -19.76 -15.33 -0.34
CA ILE A 245 -19.94 -15.80 -1.73
C ILE A 245 -21.25 -16.56 -1.86
N GLU A 246 -21.56 -17.50 -0.95
CA GLU A 246 -22.81 -18.28 -0.97
C GLU A 246 -24.04 -17.37 -0.76
N ASN A 247 -23.98 -16.40 0.15
CA ASN A 247 -25.06 -15.42 0.32
C ASN A 247 -25.36 -14.65 -0.97
N ILE A 248 -24.31 -14.32 -1.76
CA ILE A 248 -24.50 -13.65 -3.06
C ILE A 248 -25.16 -14.60 -4.06
N LYS A 249 -24.74 -15.87 -4.14
CA LYS A 249 -25.34 -16.88 -5.04
C LYS A 249 -26.80 -17.18 -4.72
N GLN A 250 -27.20 -17.06 -3.46
CA GLN A 250 -28.57 -17.31 -2.99
C GLN A 250 -29.54 -16.15 -3.22
N ARG A 251 -29.11 -15.03 -3.79
CA ARG A 251 -29.99 -13.88 -4.09
C ARG A 251 -31.08 -14.27 -5.10
N GLU A 252 -32.24 -13.59 -5.01
CA GLU A 252 -33.43 -13.87 -5.82
C GLU A 252 -33.11 -13.89 -7.34
N GLU A 253 -32.27 -12.95 -7.81
CA GLU A 253 -31.89 -12.85 -9.23
C GLU A 253 -31.12 -14.06 -9.76
N PHE A 254 -30.67 -14.97 -8.90
CA PHE A 254 -29.89 -16.17 -9.25
C PHE A 254 -30.62 -17.48 -9.01
N LYS A 255 -31.79 -17.45 -8.35
CA LYS A 255 -32.57 -18.66 -8.07
C LYS A 255 -32.93 -19.39 -9.37
N GLY A 256 -32.71 -20.71 -9.38
CA GLY A 256 -33.00 -21.57 -10.55
C GLY A 256 -32.11 -21.30 -11.77
N LYS A 257 -31.06 -20.47 -11.68
CA LYS A 257 -30.14 -20.22 -12.78
C LYS A 257 -28.87 -21.05 -12.67
N THR A 258 -28.36 -21.51 -13.80
CA THR A 258 -27.01 -22.11 -13.86
C THR A 258 -25.99 -21.00 -13.78
N LEU A 259 -25.17 -20.98 -12.74
CA LEU A 259 -24.17 -19.95 -12.49
C LEU A 259 -22.77 -20.37 -13.00
N PRO A 260 -21.89 -19.43 -13.35
CA PRO A 260 -20.48 -19.70 -13.57
C PRO A 260 -19.77 -20.02 -12.26
N ASN A 261 -18.63 -20.71 -12.32
CA ASN A 261 -17.84 -21.07 -11.17
C ASN A 261 -17.03 -19.91 -10.59
N ILE A 262 -16.88 -19.90 -9.27
CA ILE A 262 -16.01 -19.00 -8.53
C ILE A 262 -15.07 -19.86 -7.69
N TYR A 263 -13.78 -19.60 -7.81
CA TYR A 263 -12.73 -20.27 -7.05
C TYR A 263 -12.04 -19.28 -6.14
N MET A 264 -11.72 -19.70 -4.92
CA MET A 264 -11.04 -18.87 -3.94
C MET A 264 -9.66 -19.44 -3.63
N LEU A 265 -8.65 -18.60 -3.78
CA LEU A 265 -7.31 -18.82 -3.28
C LEU A 265 -7.15 -18.02 -1.98
N HIS A 266 -7.04 -18.72 -0.86
CA HIS A 266 -6.90 -18.13 0.47
C HIS A 266 -5.59 -18.63 1.10
N GLY A 267 -4.82 -17.71 1.65
CA GLY A 267 -3.49 -17.97 2.18
C GLY A 267 -2.49 -16.93 1.69
N GLU A 268 -1.33 -16.92 2.29
CA GLU A 268 -0.22 -16.06 1.89
C GLU A 268 0.42 -16.58 0.61
N MET A 269 0.94 -15.69 -0.19
CA MET A 269 1.72 -16.00 -1.39
C MET A 269 2.92 -15.05 -1.44
N THR A 270 4.05 -15.60 -1.80
CA THR A 270 5.26 -14.81 -2.08
C THR A 270 5.10 -14.03 -3.40
N ASP A 271 5.93 -13.01 -3.61
CA ASP A 271 5.93 -12.24 -4.85
C ASP A 271 6.14 -13.13 -6.09
N LYS A 272 6.96 -14.17 -5.97
CA LYS A 272 7.19 -15.16 -7.05
C LYS A 272 5.93 -15.99 -7.35
N GLU A 273 5.24 -16.45 -6.32
CA GLU A 273 3.97 -17.19 -6.47
C GLU A 273 2.87 -16.30 -7.03
N MET A 274 2.82 -15.02 -6.63
CA MET A 274 1.90 -14.04 -7.22
C MET A 274 2.20 -13.81 -8.71
N ASN A 275 3.48 -13.72 -9.09
CA ASN A 275 3.83 -13.64 -10.51
C ASN A 275 3.44 -14.90 -11.28
N LEU A 276 3.62 -16.10 -10.69
CA LEU A 276 3.17 -17.35 -11.31
C LEU A 276 1.65 -17.39 -11.48
N LEU A 277 0.89 -16.99 -10.47
CA LEU A 277 -0.59 -16.91 -10.56
C LEU A 277 -1.03 -15.95 -11.67
N ASN A 278 -0.47 -14.74 -11.70
CA ASN A 278 -0.78 -13.76 -12.74
C ASN A 278 -0.43 -14.26 -14.15
N ASN A 279 0.58 -15.10 -14.29
CA ASN A 279 1.00 -15.70 -15.57
C ASN A 279 0.26 -17.00 -15.92
N ASP A 280 -0.48 -17.62 -15.00
CA ASP A 280 -1.15 -18.90 -15.25
C ASP A 280 -1.94 -18.87 -16.56
N SER A 281 -1.84 -19.95 -17.33
CA SER A 281 -2.42 -20.03 -18.67
C SER A 281 -3.95 -19.94 -18.70
N LYS A 282 -4.62 -20.28 -17.59
CA LYS A 282 -6.07 -20.19 -17.43
C LYS A 282 -6.53 -18.79 -17.09
N ILE A 283 -5.68 -17.97 -16.45
CA ILE A 283 -5.96 -16.55 -16.21
C ILE A 283 -5.85 -15.81 -17.55
N LYS A 284 -6.95 -15.24 -18.01
CA LYS A 284 -7.01 -14.50 -19.27
C LYS A 284 -7.15 -12.99 -19.09
N ALA A 285 -7.75 -12.54 -18.00
CA ALA A 285 -7.90 -11.14 -17.71
C ALA A 285 -7.86 -10.88 -16.19
N PHE A 286 -7.37 -9.72 -15.80
CA PHE A 286 -7.50 -9.21 -14.44
C PHE A 286 -8.73 -8.30 -14.34
N VAL A 287 -9.48 -8.38 -13.26
CA VAL A 287 -10.66 -7.55 -13.06
C VAL A 287 -10.69 -6.97 -11.64
N SER A 288 -10.93 -5.67 -11.52
CA SER A 288 -11.07 -4.99 -10.23
C SER A 288 -12.11 -3.89 -10.33
N PHE A 289 -13.08 -3.89 -9.41
CA PHE A 289 -14.12 -2.88 -9.31
C PHE A 289 -13.84 -1.88 -8.19
N THR A 290 -12.57 -1.71 -7.86
CA THR A 290 -12.15 -0.82 -6.77
C THR A 290 -12.77 0.56 -6.89
N LYS A 291 -13.23 1.10 -5.77
CA LYS A 291 -13.78 2.45 -5.69
C LYS A 291 -12.69 3.53 -5.55
N GLY A 292 -11.46 3.12 -5.29
CA GLY A 292 -10.29 4.00 -5.19
C GLY A 292 -9.04 3.24 -4.76
N GLU A 293 -7.91 3.67 -5.30
CA GLU A 293 -6.56 3.16 -4.99
C GLU A 293 -5.61 4.32 -4.76
N GLY A 294 -4.78 4.22 -3.74
CA GLY A 294 -3.65 5.12 -3.62
C GLY A 294 -2.66 4.92 -4.78
N PHE A 295 -2.40 3.65 -5.14
CA PHE A 295 -1.62 3.28 -6.33
C PHE A 295 -2.30 2.14 -7.12
N GLY A 296 -2.54 0.99 -6.51
CA GLY A 296 -3.16 -0.15 -7.19
C GLY A 296 -2.15 -1.21 -7.65
N ARG A 297 -1.19 -1.56 -6.82
CA ARG A 297 -0.12 -2.51 -7.11
C ARG A 297 -0.59 -3.83 -7.77
N PRO A 298 -1.67 -4.52 -7.33
CA PRO A 298 -2.13 -5.74 -7.98
C PRO A 298 -2.51 -5.57 -9.46
N LEU A 299 -3.01 -4.38 -9.83
CA LEU A 299 -3.31 -4.04 -11.23
C LEU A 299 -2.03 -3.98 -12.07
N MET A 300 -0.96 -3.40 -11.53
CA MET A 300 0.34 -3.30 -12.19
C MET A 300 0.99 -4.68 -12.34
N GLU A 301 0.97 -5.49 -11.29
CA GLU A 301 1.50 -6.86 -11.28
C GLU A 301 0.78 -7.80 -12.26
N ALA A 302 -0.52 -7.60 -12.46
CA ALA A 302 -1.26 -8.32 -13.49
C ALA A 302 -0.96 -7.80 -14.90
N ALA A 303 -0.93 -6.49 -15.09
CA ALA A 303 -0.73 -5.86 -16.41
C ALA A 303 0.64 -6.16 -17.03
N ILE A 304 1.70 -6.34 -16.19
CA ILE A 304 3.04 -6.68 -16.69
C ILE A 304 3.10 -8.04 -17.39
N THR A 305 2.15 -8.93 -17.11
CA THR A 305 2.08 -10.27 -17.73
C THR A 305 1.51 -10.23 -19.16
N GLY A 306 1.03 -9.09 -19.64
CA GLY A 306 0.49 -8.91 -20.98
C GLY A 306 -0.96 -9.39 -21.13
N LYS A 307 -1.71 -9.46 -20.03
CA LYS A 307 -3.14 -9.78 -20.01
C LYS A 307 -3.99 -8.52 -19.93
N PRO A 308 -5.21 -8.53 -20.49
CA PRO A 308 -6.15 -7.42 -20.34
C PRO A 308 -6.49 -7.12 -18.88
N VAL A 309 -6.59 -5.84 -18.56
CA VAL A 309 -7.05 -5.36 -17.27
C VAL A 309 -8.39 -4.65 -17.46
N ILE A 310 -9.38 -5.00 -16.63
CA ILE A 310 -10.69 -4.37 -16.55
C ILE A 310 -10.76 -3.71 -15.16
N THR A 311 -10.85 -2.38 -15.12
CA THR A 311 -10.88 -1.66 -13.84
C THR A 311 -11.62 -0.33 -13.98
N THR A 312 -11.81 0.38 -12.88
CA THR A 312 -12.43 1.71 -12.83
C THR A 312 -11.53 2.78 -13.44
N ASN A 313 -12.13 3.82 -14.01
CA ASN A 313 -11.41 4.96 -14.61
C ASN A 313 -11.23 6.09 -13.60
N TRP A 314 -10.65 5.79 -12.42
CA TRP A 314 -10.46 6.80 -11.37
C TRP A 314 -9.37 6.41 -10.38
N SER A 315 -8.72 7.43 -9.79
CA SER A 315 -7.72 7.36 -8.72
C SER A 315 -6.32 6.90 -9.14
N GLY A 316 -5.48 6.48 -8.20
CA GLY A 316 -4.03 6.35 -8.40
C GLY A 316 -3.59 5.38 -9.50
N HIS A 317 -4.37 4.35 -9.81
CA HIS A 317 -3.96 3.38 -10.83
C HIS A 317 -4.08 3.88 -12.29
N ILE A 318 -4.79 4.97 -12.54
CA ILE A 318 -4.84 5.57 -13.89
C ILE A 318 -3.52 6.22 -14.30
N ASP A 319 -2.60 6.45 -13.36
CA ASP A 319 -1.26 6.93 -13.68
C ASP A 319 -0.52 5.94 -14.59
N PHE A 320 -0.73 4.64 -14.37
CA PHE A 320 -0.03 3.59 -15.10
C PHE A 320 -0.93 2.66 -15.93
N ILE A 321 -2.23 2.51 -15.64
CA ILE A 321 -3.18 1.77 -16.48
C ILE A 321 -3.76 2.71 -17.53
N LYS A 322 -3.30 2.59 -18.78
CA LYS A 322 -3.67 3.52 -19.85
C LYS A 322 -4.98 3.08 -20.55
N PRO A 323 -5.90 4.01 -20.84
CA PRO A 323 -7.18 3.70 -21.49
C PRO A 323 -7.03 3.09 -22.88
N ASP A 324 -5.99 3.47 -23.64
CA ASP A 324 -5.70 2.94 -24.98
C ASP A 324 -5.27 1.47 -24.95
N TYR A 325 -4.86 0.96 -23.80
CA TYR A 325 -4.30 -0.38 -23.66
C TYR A 325 -5.13 -1.32 -22.81
N ASN A 326 -6.08 -0.79 -22.04
CA ASN A 326 -6.90 -1.53 -21.08
C ASN A 326 -8.38 -1.13 -21.17
N ILE A 327 -9.21 -1.75 -20.35
CA ILE A 327 -10.63 -1.48 -20.29
C ILE A 327 -10.92 -0.71 -18.99
N LEU A 328 -11.08 0.60 -19.12
CA LEU A 328 -11.45 1.46 -18.01
C LEU A 328 -12.96 1.71 -18.00
N ILE A 329 -13.60 1.37 -16.89
CA ILE A 329 -15.05 1.48 -16.70
C ILE A 329 -15.36 2.87 -16.14
N GLY A 330 -16.24 3.59 -16.84
CA GLY A 330 -16.81 4.86 -16.37
C GLY A 330 -17.78 4.68 -15.21
N GLY A 331 -18.13 5.78 -14.58
CA GLY A 331 -19.04 5.83 -13.44
C GLY A 331 -19.06 7.22 -12.82
N ASP A 332 -19.56 7.34 -11.59
CA ASP A 332 -19.73 8.60 -10.88
C ASP A 332 -19.10 8.57 -9.49
N LEU A 333 -18.79 9.74 -8.95
CA LEU A 333 -18.39 9.87 -7.56
C LEU A 333 -19.60 9.75 -6.63
N LYS A 334 -19.48 8.99 -5.56
CA LYS A 334 -20.50 8.83 -4.52
C LYS A 334 -19.87 8.95 -3.14
N LYS A 335 -20.65 9.45 -2.20
CA LYS A 335 -20.23 9.53 -0.79
C LYS A 335 -19.82 8.17 -0.24
N VAL A 336 -18.78 8.19 0.58
CA VAL A 336 -18.36 7.00 1.31
C VAL A 336 -19.47 6.57 2.25
N HIS A 337 -19.91 5.30 2.10
CA HIS A 337 -20.96 4.75 2.93
C HIS A 337 -20.50 4.60 4.40
N SER A 338 -21.38 4.90 5.36
CA SER A 338 -21.06 4.86 6.80
C SER A 338 -20.51 3.51 7.29
N SER A 339 -20.88 2.40 6.63
CA SER A 339 -20.37 1.06 6.99
C SER A 339 -18.90 0.81 6.61
N ALA A 340 -18.32 1.64 5.76
CA ALA A 340 -16.92 1.57 5.34
C ALA A 340 -16.10 2.75 5.85
N ALA A 341 -16.78 3.80 6.34
CA ALA A 341 -16.12 5.00 6.85
C ALA A 341 -15.29 4.71 8.11
N ASN A 342 -14.14 5.36 8.20
CA ASN A 342 -13.24 5.30 9.35
C ASN A 342 -12.40 6.59 9.42
N GLU A 343 -11.34 6.62 10.20
CA GLU A 343 -10.49 7.81 10.41
C GLU A 343 -9.70 8.27 9.16
N TRP A 344 -9.56 7.43 8.14
CA TRP A 344 -8.92 7.78 6.86
C TRP A 344 -9.85 7.71 5.64
N LEU A 345 -10.94 6.95 5.68
CA LEU A 345 -12.02 6.98 4.71
C LEU A 345 -13.16 7.82 5.28
N LEU A 346 -13.07 9.14 5.12
CA LEU A 346 -14.00 10.06 5.74
C LEU A 346 -15.41 9.93 5.11
N LYS A 347 -16.44 9.93 5.94
CA LYS A 347 -17.85 9.85 5.51
C LYS A 347 -18.25 10.95 4.52
N ASP A 348 -17.66 12.15 4.68
CA ASP A 348 -17.95 13.29 3.83
C ASP A 348 -17.13 13.30 2.55
N SER A 349 -16.18 12.40 2.40
CA SER A 349 -15.44 12.20 1.16
C SER A 349 -16.25 11.37 0.16
N GLU A 350 -15.74 11.31 -1.08
CA GLU A 350 -16.31 10.54 -2.16
C GLU A 350 -15.30 9.56 -2.72
N TRP A 351 -15.81 8.49 -3.28
CA TRP A 351 -15.09 7.49 -4.06
C TRP A 351 -15.86 7.15 -5.34
N PHE A 352 -15.25 6.38 -6.21
CA PHE A 352 -15.82 6.10 -7.51
C PHE A 352 -16.75 4.87 -7.49
N ASP A 353 -17.93 5.02 -8.04
CA ASP A 353 -18.89 3.93 -8.23
C ASP A 353 -19.09 3.69 -9.73
N LEU A 354 -18.65 2.51 -10.19
CA LEU A 354 -18.61 2.18 -11.62
C LEU A 354 -20.01 1.88 -12.18
N ASP A 355 -20.18 2.08 -13.49
CA ASP A 355 -21.37 1.60 -14.21
C ASP A 355 -21.29 0.07 -14.40
N ILE A 356 -22.17 -0.64 -13.68
CA ILE A 356 -22.24 -2.11 -13.68
C ILE A 356 -22.58 -2.66 -15.08
N ASN A 357 -23.40 -1.95 -15.84
CA ASN A 357 -23.80 -2.40 -17.19
C ASN A 357 -22.63 -2.31 -18.17
N ILE A 358 -21.81 -1.26 -18.06
CA ILE A 358 -20.57 -1.13 -18.83
C ILE A 358 -19.59 -2.24 -18.41
N ALA A 359 -19.43 -2.50 -17.12
CA ALA A 359 -18.56 -3.54 -16.60
C ALA A 359 -18.99 -4.93 -17.08
N SER A 360 -20.29 -5.25 -17.05
CA SER A 360 -20.86 -6.51 -17.57
C SER A 360 -20.57 -6.67 -19.06
N ARG A 361 -20.81 -5.64 -19.88
CA ARG A 361 -20.51 -5.66 -21.32
C ARG A 361 -19.02 -5.86 -21.57
N ALA A 362 -18.15 -5.17 -20.82
CA ALA A 362 -16.71 -5.31 -20.94
C ALA A 362 -16.23 -6.74 -20.65
N MET A 363 -16.69 -7.36 -19.56
CA MET A 363 -16.36 -8.75 -19.25
C MET A 363 -16.84 -9.70 -20.35
N LYS A 364 -18.07 -9.52 -20.87
CA LYS A 364 -18.59 -10.33 -22.01
C LYS A 364 -17.73 -10.17 -23.25
N ASP A 365 -17.34 -8.96 -23.59
CA ASP A 365 -16.54 -8.69 -24.78
C ASP A 365 -15.13 -9.28 -24.67
N VAL A 366 -14.47 -9.12 -23.51
CA VAL A 366 -13.16 -9.72 -23.26
C VAL A 366 -13.23 -11.25 -23.33
N PHE A 367 -14.26 -11.87 -22.77
CA PHE A 367 -14.45 -13.33 -22.85
C PHE A 367 -14.62 -13.81 -24.30
N LYS A 368 -15.45 -13.14 -25.08
CA LYS A 368 -15.76 -13.51 -26.48
C LYS A 368 -14.62 -13.19 -27.45
N ASN A 369 -13.98 -12.05 -27.26
CA ASN A 369 -13.04 -11.44 -28.19
C ASN A 369 -11.62 -11.31 -27.62
N TYR A 370 -11.20 -12.22 -26.75
CA TYR A 370 -9.94 -12.18 -26.01
C TYR A 370 -8.72 -11.78 -26.84
N LYS A 371 -8.58 -12.39 -28.01
CA LYS A 371 -7.42 -12.15 -28.91
C LYS A 371 -7.30 -10.69 -29.34
N LYS A 372 -8.41 -9.95 -29.44
CA LYS A 372 -8.45 -8.52 -29.80
C LYS A 372 -7.68 -7.68 -28.78
N TYR A 373 -7.73 -8.05 -27.48
CA TYR A 373 -7.15 -7.29 -26.39
C TYR A 373 -5.65 -7.55 -26.17
N LEU A 374 -5.12 -8.68 -26.67
CA LEU A 374 -3.72 -9.07 -26.41
C LEU A 374 -2.71 -8.09 -27.01
N LYS A 375 -3.01 -7.46 -28.15
CA LYS A 375 -2.10 -6.48 -28.77
C LYS A 375 -1.93 -5.24 -27.90
N SER A 376 -3.03 -4.68 -27.41
CA SER A 376 -3.01 -3.51 -26.51
C SER A 376 -2.41 -3.86 -25.15
N SER A 377 -2.73 -5.02 -24.58
CA SER A 377 -2.15 -5.47 -23.31
C SER A 377 -0.62 -5.59 -23.37
N ARG A 378 -0.06 -6.01 -24.52
CA ARG A 378 1.40 -6.02 -24.74
C ARG A 378 2.00 -4.62 -24.77
N LYS A 379 1.27 -3.63 -25.30
CA LYS A 379 1.69 -2.22 -25.25
C LYS A 379 1.68 -1.71 -23.81
N GLN A 380 0.67 -2.10 -23.02
CA GLN A 380 0.64 -1.80 -21.59
C GLN A 380 1.85 -2.37 -20.84
N THR A 381 2.22 -3.63 -21.12
CA THR A 381 3.43 -4.24 -20.54
C THR A 381 4.68 -3.44 -20.88
N GLN A 382 4.84 -3.02 -22.14
CA GLN A 382 6.01 -2.22 -22.54
C GLN A 382 6.01 -0.86 -21.84
N TYR A 383 4.85 -0.20 -21.78
CA TYR A 383 4.70 1.08 -21.08
C TYR A 383 5.11 0.99 -19.60
N LEU A 384 4.72 -0.10 -18.91
CA LEU A 384 5.10 -0.33 -17.51
C LEU A 384 6.61 -0.51 -17.34
N LYS A 385 7.24 -1.29 -18.22
CA LYS A 385 8.69 -1.51 -18.20
C LYS A 385 9.46 -0.20 -18.37
N ASP A 386 9.01 0.65 -19.28
CA ASP A 386 9.70 1.87 -19.65
C ASP A 386 9.52 3.00 -18.62
N ASN A 387 8.39 3.00 -17.86
CA ASN A 387 8.01 4.15 -17.04
C ASN A 387 7.81 3.82 -15.55
N PHE A 388 7.53 2.57 -15.18
CA PHE A 388 7.14 2.17 -13.81
C PHE A 388 7.97 1.02 -13.25
N SER A 389 9.15 0.75 -13.82
CA SER A 389 10.09 -0.22 -13.24
C SER A 389 10.68 0.30 -11.93
N LEU A 390 11.25 -0.61 -11.14
CA LEU A 390 11.99 -0.27 -9.92
C LEU A 390 13.16 0.67 -10.23
N ASP A 391 13.84 0.49 -11.35
CA ASP A 391 14.93 1.38 -11.79
C ASP A 391 14.41 2.80 -12.05
N LYS A 392 13.26 2.96 -12.71
CA LYS A 392 12.63 4.27 -12.92
C LYS A 392 12.19 4.94 -11.62
N MET A 393 11.68 4.16 -10.66
CA MET A 393 11.41 4.67 -9.32
C MET A 393 12.69 5.10 -8.61
N THR A 394 13.77 4.34 -8.77
CA THR A 394 15.09 4.64 -8.19
C THR A 394 15.65 5.96 -8.76
N GLU A 395 15.61 6.14 -10.08
CA GLU A 395 15.98 7.40 -10.74
C GLU A 395 15.19 8.58 -10.16
N LYS A 396 13.88 8.42 -9.98
CA LYS A 396 13.01 9.46 -9.43
C LYS A 396 13.29 9.73 -7.95
N LEU A 397 13.54 8.70 -7.15
CA LEU A 397 13.87 8.82 -5.73
C LEU A 397 15.13 9.67 -5.51
N ALA A 398 16.13 9.56 -6.39
CA ALA A 398 17.36 10.34 -6.28
C ALA A 398 17.12 11.86 -6.20
N ASN A 399 16.06 12.37 -6.84
CA ASN A 399 15.72 13.79 -6.85
C ASN A 399 15.14 14.28 -5.50
N PHE A 400 14.68 13.39 -4.65
CA PHE A 400 14.02 13.72 -3.37
C PHE A 400 14.95 13.52 -2.16
N LEU A 401 16.10 12.90 -2.36
CA LEU A 401 17.06 12.67 -1.28
C LEU A 401 17.88 13.95 -1.00
N PRO A 402 18.08 14.28 0.31
CA PRO A 402 18.89 15.44 0.66
C PRO A 402 20.36 15.24 0.28
N LYS A 403 21.02 16.33 -0.07
CA LYS A 403 22.47 16.38 -0.10
C LYS A 403 22.96 16.54 1.34
N ILE A 404 23.67 15.56 1.84
CA ILE A 404 24.23 15.58 3.19
C ILE A 404 25.75 15.48 3.06
N ASP A 405 26.43 16.52 3.48
CA ASP A 405 27.87 16.46 3.64
C ASP A 405 28.25 15.49 4.74
N ALA A 406 29.32 14.72 4.56
CA ALA A 406 29.80 13.87 5.64
C ALA A 406 30.02 14.72 6.89
N PRO A 407 29.53 14.27 8.06
CA PRO A 407 29.77 15.04 9.29
C PRO A 407 31.28 15.30 9.44
N PRO A 408 31.67 16.51 9.86
CA PRO A 408 33.08 16.85 10.02
C PRO A 408 33.74 15.75 10.84
N GLN A 409 34.89 15.25 10.36
CA GLN A 409 35.68 14.28 11.10
C GLN A 409 35.90 14.86 12.50
N ASN A 410 35.66 14.06 13.52
CA ASN A 410 35.83 14.46 14.91
C ASN A 410 37.15 15.23 15.06
N VAL A 411 37.07 16.55 15.12
CA VAL A 411 38.15 17.34 15.68
C VAL A 411 38.21 16.92 17.14
N PRO A 412 39.31 16.32 17.60
CA PRO A 412 39.39 15.93 19.00
C PRO A 412 39.13 17.20 19.83
N LEU A 413 38.04 17.18 20.60
CA LEU A 413 37.74 18.23 21.57
C LEU A 413 38.96 18.32 22.51
N LYS A 414 39.78 19.34 22.33
CA LYS A 414 40.78 19.69 23.33
C LYS A 414 40.00 20.14 24.58
N LEU A 415 39.67 19.17 25.41
CA LEU A 415 39.08 19.48 26.73
C LEU A 415 40.05 20.45 27.45
N PRO A 416 39.55 21.56 28.00
CA PRO A 416 40.37 22.44 28.82
C PRO A 416 40.96 21.59 29.96
N LYS A 417 42.26 21.69 30.18
CA LYS A 417 42.88 21.01 31.32
C LYS A 417 42.17 21.48 32.59
N LEU A 418 41.54 20.54 33.29
CA LEU A 418 40.95 20.82 34.60
C LEU A 418 42.04 21.38 35.51
N LYS A 419 41.95 22.66 35.90
CA LYS A 419 42.76 23.21 36.98
C LYS A 419 42.30 22.54 38.28
N LYS A 420 43.24 21.94 39.03
CA LYS A 420 43.00 21.47 40.40
C LYS A 420 42.48 22.67 41.20
N VAL A 421 41.21 22.67 41.60
CA VAL A 421 40.67 23.62 42.58
C VAL A 421 41.23 23.20 43.93
N GLY A 422 42.03 24.09 44.54
CA GLY A 422 42.61 23.86 45.83
C GLY A 422 41.57 23.74 46.93
N GLU A 423 41.94 22.88 47.88
CA GLU A 423 41.45 22.74 49.27
C GLU A 423 39.96 22.40 49.48
N LYS A 424 39.78 21.26 50.12
CA LYS A 424 38.55 20.71 50.63
C LYS A 424 37.93 21.69 51.64
N LYS A 425 36.83 22.35 51.27
CA LYS A 425 35.88 22.81 52.28
C LYS A 425 35.06 21.61 52.74
N GLU A 426 35.17 21.29 54.05
CA GLU A 426 34.30 20.28 54.66
C GLU A 426 32.83 20.65 54.45
N LEU A 427 32.09 19.73 53.87
CA LEU A 427 30.63 19.86 53.71
C LEU A 427 29.96 19.72 55.10
N PRO A 428 28.99 20.55 55.47
CA PRO A 428 28.28 20.43 56.74
C PRO A 428 27.55 19.06 56.78
N LYS A 429 27.71 18.36 57.92
CA LYS A 429 27.03 17.09 58.19
C LYS A 429 25.51 17.30 58.22
N LEU A 430 24.80 16.79 57.24
CA LEU A 430 23.34 16.70 57.23
C LEU A 430 22.88 15.74 58.34
N LYS A 431 22.15 16.27 59.34
CA LYS A 431 21.43 15.46 60.35
C LYS A 431 20.11 14.99 59.73
N LEU A 432 20.05 13.70 59.38
CA LEU A 432 18.80 13.04 58.95
C LEU A 432 17.84 12.91 60.16
N PRO A 433 16.54 13.21 60.00
CA PRO A 433 15.54 12.98 61.04
C PRO A 433 15.36 11.47 61.28
N LYS A 434 15.25 11.11 62.57
CA LYS A 434 14.99 9.71 62.99
C LYS A 434 13.58 9.30 62.56
N LEU A 435 13.46 8.23 61.75
CA LEU A 435 12.19 7.60 61.43
C LEU A 435 11.59 6.94 62.70
N LYS A 436 10.35 7.29 63.05
CA LYS A 436 9.55 6.59 64.07
C LYS A 436 8.84 5.41 63.42
N LYS A 437 8.97 4.23 64.02
CA LYS A 437 8.25 3.00 63.63
C LYS A 437 6.76 3.21 63.92
N ILE A 438 5.91 2.99 62.96
CA ILE A 438 4.46 2.89 63.14
C ILE A 438 4.16 1.41 63.35
N GLU A 439 3.61 1.05 64.52
CA GLU A 439 3.03 -0.24 64.77
C GLU A 439 1.60 -0.23 64.21
N ILE A 440 1.28 -1.28 63.43
CA ILE A 440 -0.06 -1.59 62.97
C ILE A 440 -0.65 -2.64 63.90
#